data_39dfd5153fc9f92ce0724f6bc7a20c04
#
_entry.id   39dfd5153fc9f92ce0724f6bc7a20c04
#
_cell.length_a   1.000
_cell.length_b   1.000
_cell.length_c   1.000
_cell.angle_alpha   90.00
_cell.angle_beta   90.00
_cell.angle_gamma   90.00
#
_symmetry.space_group_name_H-M   'P 1'
#
loop_
_entity.id
_entity.type
_entity.pdbx_description
1 polymer ?
#
loop_
_entity_poly.entity_id
_entity_poly.type
_entity_poly.pdbx_seq_one_letter_code
_entity_poly.pdbx_strand_id
1 'polypeptide(L)'
;VNIENPAAFSFIMQDEIYLLNKDKIEYGKPRAADTAITTPELSFNYLGGNKKNFLVVVHYPELEFIAESHLTALENILKRLEFGLDDIAIVNKAKYDDVTLAGLTNFFKPAKLLLLGSNTLPQGSGALSSNEPKQINNFNVLFTFSFDEMMDNQEYKKAFWEQMKKL
;
A
#
# COMPACT_ATOMS: atom_id res chain seq x y z
N VAL A 1 26.76 8.88 -39.40
CA VAL A 1 26.07 8.40 -38.19
C VAL A 1 24.77 9.17 -38.08
N ASN A 2 23.66 8.49 -38.26
CA ASN A 2 22.35 9.12 -38.17
C ASN A 2 21.97 9.15 -36.69
N ILE A 3 21.88 10.33 -36.10
CA ILE A 3 21.53 10.48 -34.68
C ILE A 3 20.07 10.85 -34.63
N GLU A 4 19.26 9.92 -34.19
CA GLU A 4 17.79 10.06 -34.16
C GLU A 4 17.28 10.98 -33.04
N ASN A 5 18.13 11.32 -32.05
CA ASN A 5 17.76 12.20 -30.94
C ASN A 5 18.85 13.22 -30.60
N PRO A 6 18.71 14.49 -31.02
CA PRO A 6 19.69 15.54 -30.70
C PRO A 6 19.85 15.83 -29.21
N ALA A 7 18.85 15.52 -28.39
CA ALA A 7 18.94 15.73 -26.95
C ALA A 7 19.98 14.81 -26.25
N ALA A 8 20.42 13.73 -26.92
CA ALA A 8 21.49 12.88 -26.42
C ALA A 8 22.85 13.62 -26.33
N PHE A 9 23.03 14.67 -27.10
CA PHE A 9 24.28 15.47 -27.06
C PHE A 9 24.44 16.30 -25.80
N SER A 10 23.34 16.72 -25.16
CA SER A 10 23.41 17.51 -23.93
C SER A 10 24.07 16.77 -22.78
N PHE A 11 24.14 15.44 -22.88
CA PHE A 11 24.75 14.58 -21.88
C PHE A 11 26.27 14.39 -22.11
N ILE A 12 26.73 14.61 -23.33
CA ILE A 12 28.12 14.35 -23.75
C ILE A 12 28.92 15.64 -23.87
N MET A 13 28.26 16.76 -24.17
CA MET A 13 28.89 18.07 -24.37
C MET A 13 28.40 19.06 -23.31
N GLN A 14 29.33 19.71 -22.62
CA GLN A 14 29.03 20.76 -21.63
C GLN A 14 28.74 22.14 -22.27
N ASP A 15 28.81 22.24 -23.59
CA ASP A 15 28.54 23.45 -24.33
C ASP A 15 27.12 23.54 -24.85
N GLU A 16 26.60 24.73 -25.09
CA GLU A 16 25.26 24.98 -25.62
C GLU A 16 25.07 24.33 -27.01
N ILE A 17 24.06 23.50 -27.15
CA ILE A 17 23.71 22.85 -28.42
C ILE A 17 22.77 23.79 -29.19
N TYR A 18 23.21 24.25 -30.32
CA TYR A 18 22.38 25.04 -31.23
C TYR A 18 21.54 24.13 -32.11
N LEU A 19 20.23 24.12 -31.89
CA LEU A 19 19.27 23.47 -32.76
C LEU A 19 18.93 24.35 -33.95
N LEU A 20 18.95 23.79 -35.15
CA LEU A 20 18.48 24.48 -36.35
C LEU A 20 16.98 24.80 -36.24
N ASN A 21 16.52 25.87 -36.89
CA ASN A 21 15.13 26.30 -36.83
C ASN A 21 14.12 25.19 -37.24
N LYS A 22 14.53 24.27 -38.12
CA LYS A 22 13.77 23.12 -38.53
C LYS A 22 13.54 22.14 -37.36
N ASP A 23 14.56 21.89 -36.58
CA ASP A 23 14.52 20.99 -35.45
C ASP A 23 13.70 21.59 -34.30
N LYS A 24 13.76 22.92 -34.11
CA LYS A 24 12.92 23.63 -33.13
C LYS A 24 11.41 23.51 -33.43
N ILE A 25 11.03 23.44 -34.73
CA ILE A 25 9.63 23.30 -35.14
C ILE A 25 9.11 21.88 -34.84
N GLU A 26 9.94 20.88 -34.98
CA GLU A 26 9.59 19.50 -34.68
C GLU A 26 9.50 19.22 -33.17
N TYR A 27 10.40 19.82 -32.37
CA TYR A 27 10.38 19.70 -30.92
C TYR A 27 9.38 20.63 -30.23
N GLY A 28 8.97 21.71 -30.87
CA GLY A 28 7.99 22.68 -30.32
C GLY A 28 6.52 22.33 -30.59
N LYS A 29 6.22 21.30 -31.39
CA LYS A 29 4.86 20.77 -31.45
C LYS A 29 4.59 19.98 -30.18
N PRO A 30 3.53 20.33 -29.43
CA PRO A 30 3.05 19.42 -28.41
C PRO A 30 2.71 18.12 -29.14
N ARG A 31 3.54 17.13 -29.01
CA ARG A 31 3.20 15.76 -29.37
C ARG A 31 2.01 15.45 -28.47
N ALA A 32 0.83 15.37 -29.07
CA ALA A 32 -0.34 14.80 -28.44
C ALA A 32 -0.08 13.29 -28.27
N ALA A 33 0.79 13.00 -27.37
CA ALA A 33 0.99 11.78 -26.65
C ALA A 33 1.49 12.27 -25.29
N ASP A 34 0.57 12.83 -24.50
CA ASP A 34 0.60 12.55 -23.10
C ASP A 34 0.57 11.02 -22.97
N THR A 35 1.72 10.40 -23.25
CA THR A 35 2.11 9.29 -22.43
C THR A 35 2.44 9.97 -21.11
N ALA A 36 1.40 10.33 -20.35
CA ALA A 36 1.51 10.26 -18.93
C ALA A 36 2.37 9.02 -18.73
N ILE A 37 3.53 9.17 -18.09
CA ILE A 37 4.15 8.09 -17.35
C ILE A 37 3.04 7.77 -16.34
N THR A 38 2.09 6.96 -16.75
CA THR A 38 1.25 6.22 -15.85
C THR A 38 2.25 5.35 -15.12
N THR A 39 2.76 5.88 -14.02
CA THR A 39 3.10 5.05 -12.89
C THR A 39 1.92 4.09 -12.85
N PRO A 40 2.09 2.78 -13.06
CA PRO A 40 0.95 1.87 -13.04
C PRO A 40 0.20 2.22 -11.76
N GLU A 41 -1.04 2.71 -11.90
CA GLU A 41 -1.86 2.98 -10.73
C GLU A 41 -1.96 1.62 -10.06
N LEU A 42 -1.28 1.49 -8.91
CA LEU A 42 -1.34 0.30 -8.09
C LEU A 42 -2.82 0.13 -7.72
N SER A 43 -3.52 -0.68 -8.50
CA SER A 43 -4.89 -1.04 -8.19
C SER A 43 -4.84 -2.21 -7.22
N PHE A 44 -5.44 -2.03 -6.06
CA PHE A 44 -5.58 -3.10 -5.07
C PHE A 44 -7.00 -3.65 -5.11
N ASN A 45 -7.13 -4.97 -5.22
CA ASN A 45 -8.38 -5.65 -4.96
C ASN A 45 -8.52 -5.81 -3.44
N TYR A 46 -9.61 -5.35 -2.87
CA TYR A 46 -9.83 -5.33 -1.42
C TYR A 46 -11.29 -5.65 -1.08
N LEU A 47 -11.50 -6.21 0.09
CA LEU A 47 -12.82 -6.48 0.65
C LEU A 47 -13.21 -5.35 1.61
N GLY A 48 -14.45 -4.88 1.52
CA GLY A 48 -15.00 -3.82 2.37
C GLY A 48 -15.19 -2.48 1.65
N GLY A 49 -15.61 -1.45 2.37
CA GLY A 49 -16.00 -0.16 1.80
C GLY A 49 -15.02 0.99 2.05
N ASN A 50 -14.02 0.82 2.92
CA ASN A 50 -13.02 1.83 3.31
C ASN A 50 -13.60 3.21 3.74
N LYS A 51 -14.82 3.24 4.29
CA LYS A 51 -15.51 4.51 4.64
C LYS A 51 -14.80 5.30 5.76
N LYS A 52 -14.13 4.61 6.68
CA LYS A 52 -13.39 5.25 7.79
C LYS A 52 -11.86 5.16 7.64
N ASN A 53 -11.38 4.89 6.42
CA ASN A 53 -9.94 4.81 6.11
C ASN A 53 -9.18 3.88 7.08
N PHE A 54 -9.77 2.73 7.37
CA PHE A 54 -9.14 1.71 8.19
C PHE A 54 -8.69 0.54 7.31
N LEU A 55 -7.40 0.46 7.07
CA LEU A 55 -6.79 -0.57 6.24
C LEU A 55 -6.33 -1.76 7.10
N VAL A 56 -6.76 -2.95 6.72
CA VAL A 56 -6.34 -4.23 7.30
C VAL A 56 -5.57 -5.01 6.25
N VAL A 57 -4.34 -5.39 6.54
CA VAL A 57 -3.49 -6.19 5.65
C VAL A 57 -3.35 -7.58 6.22
N VAL A 58 -3.67 -8.56 5.39
CA VAL A 58 -3.60 -10.00 5.70
C VAL A 58 -2.68 -10.72 4.71
N HIS A 59 -2.33 -11.97 4.99
CA HIS A 59 -1.51 -12.78 4.09
C HIS A 59 -2.07 -14.21 4.00
N TYR A 60 -2.80 -14.49 2.92
CA TYR A 60 -3.39 -15.80 2.60
C TYR A 60 -3.04 -16.19 1.17
N PRO A 61 -1.97 -16.97 0.93
CA PRO A 61 -1.55 -17.34 -0.43
C PRO A 61 -2.63 -18.08 -1.24
N GLU A 62 -3.39 -18.96 -0.57
CA GLU A 62 -4.40 -19.82 -1.19
C GLU A 62 -5.77 -19.13 -1.39
N LEU A 63 -6.01 -17.96 -0.77
CA LEU A 63 -7.29 -17.27 -0.81
C LEU A 63 -7.17 -15.92 -1.51
N GLU A 64 -8.29 -15.42 -2.03
CA GLU A 64 -8.33 -14.09 -2.64
C GLU A 64 -8.21 -12.99 -1.57
N PHE A 65 -8.92 -13.12 -0.46
CA PHE A 65 -8.90 -12.15 0.64
C PHE A 65 -8.49 -12.80 1.95
N ILE A 66 -9.42 -13.17 2.79
CA ILE A 66 -9.24 -13.70 4.14
C ILE A 66 -10.11 -14.96 4.31
N ALA A 67 -9.70 -15.87 5.17
CA ALA A 67 -10.53 -17.04 5.50
C ALA A 67 -11.84 -16.62 6.16
N GLU A 68 -12.96 -17.27 5.83
CA GLU A 68 -14.30 -16.93 6.31
C GLU A 68 -14.41 -16.95 7.85
N SER A 69 -13.79 -17.94 8.50
CA SER A 69 -13.71 -18.03 9.96
C SER A 69 -12.98 -16.85 10.59
N HIS A 70 -11.90 -16.41 9.96
CA HIS A 70 -11.09 -15.26 10.41
C HIS A 70 -11.78 -13.92 10.11
N LEU A 71 -12.51 -13.84 8.98
CA LEU A 71 -13.36 -12.69 8.68
C LEU A 71 -14.44 -12.51 9.74
N THR A 72 -15.14 -13.59 10.10
CA THR A 72 -16.16 -13.57 11.18
C THR A 72 -15.55 -13.13 12.52
N ALA A 73 -14.35 -13.61 12.85
CA ALA A 73 -13.65 -13.19 14.05
C ALA A 73 -13.29 -11.68 14.01
N LEU A 74 -12.80 -11.20 12.86
CA LEU A 74 -12.48 -9.78 12.65
C LEU A 74 -13.73 -8.91 12.77
N GLU A 75 -14.85 -9.30 12.13
CA GLU A 75 -16.10 -8.57 12.23
C GLU A 75 -16.61 -8.46 13.68
N ASN A 76 -16.50 -9.52 14.47
CA ASN A 76 -16.89 -9.51 15.87
C ASN A 76 -16.03 -8.54 16.70
N ILE A 77 -14.74 -8.42 16.38
CA ILE A 77 -13.83 -7.46 17.00
C ILE A 77 -14.19 -6.04 16.58
N LEU A 78 -14.42 -5.82 15.28
CA LEU A 78 -14.77 -4.52 14.72
C LEU A 78 -16.11 -4.00 15.28
N LYS A 79 -17.13 -4.87 15.39
CA LYS A 79 -18.43 -4.52 15.99
C LYS A 79 -18.29 -3.97 17.42
N ARG A 80 -17.38 -4.53 18.21
CA ARG A 80 -17.10 -4.03 19.58
C ARG A 80 -16.43 -2.65 19.60
N LEU A 81 -15.83 -2.25 18.48
CA LEU A 81 -15.18 -0.94 18.29
C LEU A 81 -16.03 0.00 17.44
N GLU A 82 -17.31 -0.35 17.19
CA GLU A 82 -18.26 0.43 16.39
C GLU A 82 -17.80 0.62 14.92
N PHE A 83 -17.09 -0.38 14.39
CA PHE A 83 -16.75 -0.47 12.97
C PHE A 83 -17.53 -1.60 12.29
N GLY A 84 -17.94 -1.36 11.05
CA GLY A 84 -18.49 -2.38 10.15
C GLY A 84 -17.48 -2.77 9.06
N LEU A 85 -17.81 -3.79 8.29
CA LEU A 85 -17.03 -4.19 7.13
C LEU A 85 -16.92 -3.06 6.08
N ASP A 86 -17.98 -2.26 5.96
CA ASP A 86 -18.01 -1.09 5.08
C ASP A 86 -17.01 0.02 5.48
N ASP A 87 -16.65 0.07 6.76
CA ASP A 87 -15.76 1.11 7.28
C ASP A 87 -14.27 0.82 7.02
N ILE A 88 -13.94 -0.45 6.70
CA ILE A 88 -12.59 -0.95 6.53
C ILE A 88 -12.29 -1.36 5.09
N ALA A 89 -11.02 -1.52 4.77
CA ALA A 89 -10.55 -2.21 3.57
C ALA A 89 -9.64 -3.37 4.00
N ILE A 90 -9.90 -4.58 3.51
CA ILE A 90 -9.06 -5.75 3.76
C ILE A 90 -8.30 -6.08 2.49
N VAL A 91 -6.99 -6.04 2.54
CA VAL A 91 -6.08 -6.35 1.43
C VAL A 91 -5.29 -7.61 1.74
N ASN A 92 -5.32 -8.56 0.82
CA ASN A 92 -4.47 -9.75 0.91
C ASN A 92 -3.12 -9.48 0.23
N LYS A 93 -2.10 -9.23 1.02
CA LYS A 93 -0.74 -8.97 0.51
C LYS A 93 -0.15 -10.11 -0.30
N ALA A 94 -0.58 -11.36 -0.07
CA ALA A 94 -0.09 -12.52 -0.81
C ALA A 94 -0.38 -12.47 -2.33
N LYS A 95 -1.27 -11.56 -2.76
CA LYS A 95 -1.58 -11.34 -4.18
C LYS A 95 -0.71 -10.24 -4.84
N TYR A 96 0.20 -9.64 -4.07
CA TYR A 96 1.02 -8.51 -4.51
C TYR A 96 2.45 -8.68 -4.03
N ASP A 97 3.38 -9.04 -4.92
CA ASP A 97 4.76 -9.40 -4.56
C ASP A 97 5.56 -8.21 -4.01
N ASP A 98 5.39 -7.02 -4.60
CA ASP A 98 6.19 -5.83 -4.30
C ASP A 98 5.40 -4.69 -3.63
N VAL A 99 4.53 -5.05 -2.67
CA VAL A 99 3.76 -4.03 -1.94
C VAL A 99 4.67 -3.23 -1.01
N THR A 100 4.71 -1.91 -1.25
CA THR A 100 5.37 -0.96 -0.36
C THR A 100 4.36 -0.29 0.57
N LEU A 101 4.84 0.16 1.74
CA LEU A 101 4.01 0.95 2.66
C LEU A 101 3.51 2.24 1.97
N ALA A 102 4.37 2.88 1.19
CA ALA A 102 4.02 4.08 0.42
C ALA A 102 2.90 3.81 -0.59
N GLY A 103 2.95 2.68 -1.32
CA GLY A 103 1.91 2.28 -2.27
C GLY A 103 0.55 2.10 -1.58
N LEU A 104 0.52 1.39 -0.45
CA LEU A 104 -0.70 1.22 0.34
C LEU A 104 -1.24 2.54 0.89
N THR A 105 -0.38 3.37 1.45
CA THR A 105 -0.80 4.65 2.05
C THR A 105 -1.25 5.67 1.02
N ASN A 106 -0.65 5.70 -0.16
CA ASN A 106 -1.06 6.58 -1.25
C ASN A 106 -2.42 6.19 -1.82
N PHE A 107 -2.70 4.90 -1.96
CA PHE A 107 -3.96 4.39 -2.51
C PHE A 107 -5.11 4.50 -1.50
N PHE A 108 -4.93 3.95 -0.29
CA PHE A 108 -6.01 3.86 0.71
C PHE A 108 -6.12 5.09 1.61
N LYS A 109 -5.08 5.90 1.73
CA LYS A 109 -4.97 7.06 2.65
C LYS A 109 -5.46 6.72 4.06
N PRO A 110 -4.92 5.64 4.67
CA PRO A 110 -5.46 5.13 5.91
C PRO A 110 -5.24 6.11 7.06
N ALA A 111 -6.24 6.22 7.95
CA ALA A 111 -6.09 6.81 9.28
C ALA A 111 -5.58 5.76 10.28
N LYS A 112 -5.95 4.49 10.04
CA LYS A 112 -5.55 3.33 10.84
C LYS A 112 -5.08 2.20 9.93
N LEU A 113 -3.96 1.58 10.27
CA LEU A 113 -3.38 0.44 9.55
C LEU A 113 -3.16 -0.73 10.50
N LEU A 114 -3.77 -1.86 10.20
CA LEU A 114 -3.62 -3.11 10.94
C LEU A 114 -2.88 -4.13 10.06
N LEU A 115 -1.74 -4.63 10.52
CA LEU A 115 -0.92 -5.65 9.85
C LEU A 115 -1.00 -6.95 10.66
N LEU A 116 -1.59 -7.99 10.09
CA LEU A 116 -1.85 -9.26 10.76
C LEU A 116 -0.87 -10.37 10.31
N GLY A 117 0.13 -10.60 11.14
CA GLY A 117 1.21 -11.57 10.91
C GLY A 117 2.45 -10.99 10.23
N SER A 118 3.59 -11.62 10.45
CA SER A 118 4.90 -11.16 9.96
C SER A 118 4.99 -11.02 8.44
N ASN A 119 4.28 -11.87 7.71
CA ASN A 119 4.26 -11.85 6.24
C ASN A 119 3.50 -10.66 5.64
N THR A 120 2.77 -9.89 6.45
CA THR A 120 2.06 -8.71 6.00
C THR A 120 2.90 -7.44 5.96
N LEU A 121 4.10 -7.46 6.55
CA LEU A 121 4.98 -6.29 6.58
C LEU A 121 5.33 -5.84 5.15
N PRO A 122 4.93 -4.63 4.74
CA PRO A 122 5.27 -4.11 3.42
C PRO A 122 6.70 -3.59 3.40
N GLN A 123 7.27 -3.50 2.21
CA GLN A 123 8.59 -2.88 2.04
C GLN A 123 8.53 -1.40 2.48
N GLY A 124 9.57 -0.95 3.20
CA GLY A 124 9.64 0.41 3.71
C GLY A 124 8.86 0.67 5.00
N SER A 125 8.33 -0.37 5.66
CA SER A 125 7.64 -0.24 6.95
C SER A 125 8.56 0.14 8.13
N GLY A 126 9.89 0.04 7.93
CA GLY A 126 10.86 0.26 9.01
C GLY A 126 10.75 -0.80 10.11
N ALA A 127 11.35 -0.49 11.27
CA ALA A 127 11.22 -1.36 12.44
C ALA A 127 9.85 -1.11 13.12
N LEU A 128 8.94 -2.06 12.94
CA LEU A 128 7.67 -2.14 13.67
C LEU A 128 7.79 -3.23 14.74
N SER A 129 7.55 -2.86 15.99
CA SER A 129 7.47 -3.83 17.08
C SER A 129 6.15 -4.59 17.00
N SER A 130 6.18 -5.89 17.25
CA SER A 130 4.95 -6.69 17.29
C SER A 130 4.10 -6.28 18.48
N ASN A 131 2.81 -6.10 18.22
CA ASN A 131 1.79 -5.78 19.22
C ASN A 131 2.01 -4.43 19.96
N GLU A 132 2.64 -3.48 19.27
CA GLU A 132 2.78 -2.09 19.74
C GLU A 132 2.20 -1.13 18.70
N PRO A 133 1.20 -0.32 19.06
CA PRO A 133 0.70 0.71 18.17
C PRO A 133 1.75 1.82 18.01
N LYS A 134 2.00 2.22 16.79
CA LYS A 134 2.95 3.26 16.41
C LYS A 134 2.28 4.27 15.50
N GLN A 135 2.52 5.54 15.73
CA GLN A 135 2.11 6.59 14.82
C GLN A 135 3.20 6.81 13.77
N ILE A 136 2.83 6.72 12.50
CA ILE A 136 3.68 7.03 11.36
C ILE A 136 3.01 8.15 10.56
N ASN A 137 3.69 9.30 10.44
CA ASN A 137 3.12 10.48 9.80
C ASN A 137 1.72 10.82 10.37
N ASN A 138 0.67 10.63 9.57
CA ASN A 138 -0.71 10.99 9.91
C ASN A 138 -1.62 9.78 10.18
N PHE A 139 -1.08 8.58 10.34
CA PHE A 139 -1.86 7.39 10.61
C PHE A 139 -1.25 6.53 11.72
N ASN A 140 -2.11 5.77 12.40
CA ASN A 140 -1.70 4.83 13.43
C ASN A 140 -1.52 3.45 12.80
N VAL A 141 -0.42 2.78 13.14
CA VAL A 141 -0.11 1.41 12.68
C VAL A 141 -0.08 0.47 13.88
N LEU A 142 -0.75 -0.66 13.74
CA LEU A 142 -0.59 -1.79 14.65
C LEU A 142 -0.13 -3.00 13.83
N PHE A 143 1.08 -3.45 14.09
CA PHE A 143 1.58 -4.74 13.63
C PHE A 143 1.40 -5.78 14.74
N THR A 144 0.77 -6.90 14.45
CA THR A 144 0.41 -7.89 15.44
C THR A 144 0.40 -9.31 14.88
N PHE A 145 -0.03 -10.27 15.66
CA PHE A 145 -0.11 -11.69 15.31
C PHE A 145 -1.08 -11.95 14.14
N SER A 146 -0.84 -13.02 13.39
CA SER A 146 -1.81 -13.54 12.43
C SER A 146 -3.05 -14.10 13.12
N PHE A 147 -4.15 -14.29 12.38
CA PHE A 147 -5.33 -14.95 12.94
C PHE A 147 -5.05 -16.39 13.32
N ASP A 148 -4.24 -17.12 12.54
CA ASP A 148 -3.84 -18.49 12.86
C ASP A 148 -3.15 -18.56 14.23
N GLU A 149 -2.15 -17.71 14.45
CA GLU A 149 -1.45 -17.62 15.74
C GLU A 149 -2.38 -17.23 16.90
N MET A 150 -3.31 -16.31 16.66
CA MET A 150 -4.29 -15.91 17.66
C MET A 150 -5.33 -16.98 17.96
N MET A 151 -5.75 -17.78 16.96
CA MET A 151 -6.74 -18.83 17.19
C MET A 151 -6.23 -19.90 18.15
N ASP A 152 -4.94 -20.20 18.08
CA ASP A 152 -4.29 -21.22 18.91
C ASP A 152 -3.84 -20.69 20.28
N ASN A 153 -3.78 -19.36 20.47
CA ASN A 153 -3.24 -18.77 21.69
C ASN A 153 -4.14 -17.68 22.29
N GLN A 154 -4.67 -17.96 23.48
CA GLN A 154 -5.53 -17.03 24.21
C GLN A 154 -4.81 -15.76 24.67
N GLU A 155 -3.51 -15.83 24.96
CA GLU A 155 -2.72 -14.67 25.40
C GLU A 155 -2.54 -13.71 24.21
N TYR A 156 -2.31 -14.22 22.99
CA TYR A 156 -2.22 -13.41 21.79
C TYR A 156 -3.53 -12.71 21.46
N LYS A 157 -4.67 -13.40 21.61
CA LYS A 157 -6.01 -12.79 21.48
C LYS A 157 -6.20 -11.63 22.45
N LYS A 158 -5.83 -11.82 23.71
CA LYS A 158 -5.94 -10.80 24.75
C LYS A 158 -5.01 -9.62 24.48
N ALA A 159 -3.75 -9.91 24.18
CA ALA A 159 -2.74 -8.90 23.87
C ALA A 159 -3.15 -8.05 22.65
N PHE A 160 -3.62 -8.71 21.57
CA PHE A 160 -4.15 -8.04 20.39
C PHE A 160 -5.33 -7.12 20.75
N TRP A 161 -6.31 -7.61 21.51
CA TRP A 161 -7.49 -6.85 21.91
C TRP A 161 -7.12 -5.57 22.70
N GLU A 162 -6.14 -5.66 23.61
CA GLU A 162 -5.68 -4.52 24.40
C GLU A 162 -5.04 -3.43 23.53
N GLN A 163 -4.36 -3.80 22.45
CA GLN A 163 -3.76 -2.82 21.56
C GLN A 163 -4.76 -2.29 20.52
N MET A 164 -5.68 -3.15 20.08
CA MET A 164 -6.72 -2.78 19.10
C MET A 164 -7.64 -1.66 19.64
N LYS A 165 -7.87 -1.62 20.95
CA LYS A 165 -8.62 -0.54 21.63
C LYS A 165 -7.88 0.81 21.61
N LYS A 166 -6.56 0.81 21.42
CA LYS A 166 -5.72 2.02 21.38
C LYS A 166 -5.48 2.51 19.97
N LEU A 167 -5.76 1.69 18.97
CA LEU A 167 -5.61 2.01 17.56
C LEU A 167 -6.73 2.93 17.10
#